data_65a8fb57d15f0207556be213aefe5aaf
#
_entry.id   65a8fb57d15f0207556be213aefe5aaf
#
_cell.length_a   1.000
_cell.length_b   1.000
_cell.length_c   1.000
_cell.angle_alpha   90.00
_cell.angle_beta   90.00
_cell.angle_gamma   90.00
#
_symmetry.space_group_name_H-M   'P 1'
#
loop_
_entity.id
_entity.type
_entity.pdbx_description
1 polymer ?
#
loop_
_entity_poly.entity_id
_entity_poly.type
_entity_poly.pdbx_seq_one_letter_code
_entity_poly.pdbx_strand_id
1 'polypeptide(L)'
;MNPEQIKAALGSGLLSFPVTHFDAEGRFAPDSYRAHVEWLAGYKAPVLFAAGGTGEFFSLKPDEIPGIVRAAKDVSGDTAIVSGCGYGTEMAVDIARSVERVGADGILLLPHYLIDAPQEGLYAHVKKICQSVGIGVMVYNRDNAVLQADTLARLCDECPNLIGFKDGTGDIGLVRQVTAKMGDRLMYLGGMPTAELFAE
;
A
#
# COMPACT_ATOMS: atom_id res chain seq x y z
N MET A 1 8.49 -10.64 -5.18
CA MET A 1 9.05 -10.96 -3.83
C MET A 1 8.01 -11.69 -2.99
N ASN A 2 8.44 -12.51 -1.99
CA ASN A 2 7.50 -13.02 -0.98
C ASN A 2 7.22 -11.95 0.09
N PRO A 3 6.19 -12.12 0.97
CA PRO A 3 5.82 -11.12 1.98
C PRO A 3 6.95 -10.67 2.91
N GLU A 4 7.82 -11.57 3.35
CA GLU A 4 8.95 -11.22 4.23
C GLU A 4 10.04 -10.42 3.49
N GLN A 5 10.28 -10.74 2.22
CA GLN A 5 11.24 -10.00 1.41
C GLN A 5 10.77 -8.56 1.15
N ILE A 6 9.48 -8.36 0.82
CA ILE A 6 8.94 -7.01 0.62
C ILE A 6 8.88 -6.23 1.93
N LYS A 7 8.56 -6.89 3.06
CA LYS A 7 8.62 -6.27 4.40
C LYS A 7 10.04 -5.74 4.69
N ALA A 8 11.06 -6.55 4.45
CA ALA A 8 12.46 -6.14 4.63
C ALA A 8 12.85 -4.98 3.70
N ALA A 9 12.43 -5.02 2.43
CA ALA A 9 12.68 -3.95 1.48
C ALA A 9 12.02 -2.63 1.92
N LEU A 10 10.78 -2.68 2.38
CA LEU A 10 10.05 -1.50 2.89
C LEU A 10 10.75 -0.82 4.08
N GLY A 11 11.45 -1.59 4.92
CA GLY A 11 12.21 -1.08 6.07
C GLY A 11 13.66 -0.66 5.78
N SER A 12 14.14 -0.81 4.54
CA SER A 12 15.58 -0.70 4.23
C SER A 12 16.04 0.66 3.69
N GLY A 13 15.14 1.61 3.43
CA GLY A 13 15.53 2.89 2.85
C GLY A 13 14.38 3.83 2.54
N LEU A 14 14.66 4.88 1.76
CA LEU A 14 13.69 5.87 1.36
C LEU A 14 12.69 5.29 0.36
N LEU A 15 11.42 5.36 0.68
CA LEU A 15 10.31 4.94 -0.19
C LEU A 15 9.90 6.07 -1.13
N SER A 16 9.52 5.75 -2.37
CA SER A 16 9.07 6.74 -3.33
C SER A 16 7.69 6.43 -3.89
N PHE A 17 6.96 7.48 -4.23
CA PHE A 17 5.55 7.44 -4.64
C PHE A 17 5.40 8.16 -5.99
N PRO A 18 5.67 7.48 -7.14
CA PRO A 18 5.58 8.09 -8.45
C PRO A 18 4.17 8.60 -8.75
N VAL A 19 4.10 9.77 -9.41
CA VAL A 19 2.86 10.29 -9.99
C VAL A 19 2.49 9.49 -11.23
N THR A 20 1.20 9.31 -11.49
CA THR A 20 0.72 8.72 -12.76
C THR A 20 0.72 9.81 -13.84
N HIS A 21 1.25 9.48 -15.02
CA HIS A 21 1.31 10.40 -16.16
C HIS A 21 0.10 10.22 -17.06
N PHE A 22 -0.46 11.33 -17.51
CA PHE A 22 -1.60 11.36 -18.41
C PHE A 22 -1.25 12.17 -19.68
N ASP A 23 -1.87 11.81 -20.79
CA ASP A 23 -1.81 12.58 -22.03
C ASP A 23 -2.79 13.79 -21.98
N ALA A 24 -2.83 14.56 -23.05
CA ALA A 24 -3.69 15.76 -23.14
C ALA A 24 -5.19 15.41 -23.10
N GLU A 25 -5.55 14.17 -23.39
CA GLU A 25 -6.92 13.64 -23.33
C GLU A 25 -7.25 12.98 -21.97
N GLY A 26 -6.32 13.02 -21.01
CA GLY A 26 -6.48 12.45 -19.68
C GLY A 26 -6.35 10.92 -19.64
N ARG A 27 -5.75 10.28 -20.64
CA ARG A 27 -5.48 8.83 -20.66
C ARG A 27 -4.09 8.55 -20.10
N PHE A 28 -3.92 7.40 -19.49
CA PHE A 28 -2.61 6.96 -19.01
C PHE A 28 -1.54 7.03 -20.14
N ALA A 29 -0.42 7.72 -19.86
CA ALA A 29 0.71 7.90 -20.77
C ALA A 29 1.87 6.97 -20.36
N PRO A 30 1.90 5.71 -20.84
CA PRO A 30 2.82 4.68 -20.36
C PRO A 30 4.30 5.01 -20.60
N ASP A 31 4.66 5.64 -21.71
CA ASP A 31 6.06 5.93 -22.02
C ASP A 31 6.65 7.00 -21.11
N SER A 32 5.90 8.08 -20.85
CA SER A 32 6.29 9.11 -19.89
C SER A 32 6.37 8.55 -18.47
N TYR A 33 5.45 7.65 -18.11
CA TYR A 33 5.45 7.00 -16.80
C TYR A 33 6.65 6.06 -16.64
N ARG A 34 6.98 5.22 -17.64
CA ARG A 34 8.17 4.36 -17.62
C ARG A 34 9.45 5.17 -17.45
N ALA A 35 9.63 6.25 -18.24
CA ALA A 35 10.79 7.11 -18.12
C ALA A 35 10.94 7.70 -16.71
N HIS A 36 9.83 8.11 -16.06
CA HIS A 36 9.84 8.62 -14.70
C HIS A 36 10.17 7.52 -13.68
N VAL A 37 9.60 6.32 -13.81
CA VAL A 37 9.88 5.18 -12.91
C VAL A 37 11.33 4.74 -13.03
N GLU A 38 11.86 4.63 -14.24
CA GLU A 38 13.28 4.30 -14.51
C GLU A 38 14.21 5.33 -13.86
N TRP A 39 13.90 6.63 -14.01
CA TRP A 39 14.63 7.70 -13.36
C TRP A 39 14.61 7.56 -11.81
N LEU A 40 13.44 7.28 -11.21
CA LEU A 40 13.31 7.07 -9.76
C LEU A 40 14.08 5.83 -9.29
N ALA A 41 14.03 4.73 -10.05
CA ALA A 41 14.77 3.50 -9.72
C ALA A 41 16.29 3.74 -9.70
N GLY A 42 16.80 4.68 -10.51
CA GLY A 42 18.20 5.10 -10.51
C GLY A 42 18.69 5.66 -9.16
N TYR A 43 17.80 6.17 -8.32
CA TYR A 43 18.13 6.62 -6.96
C TYR A 43 18.16 5.50 -5.91
N LYS A 44 18.00 4.25 -6.33
CA LYS A 44 18.04 3.06 -5.47
C LYS A 44 17.01 3.07 -4.34
N ALA A 45 15.85 3.66 -4.59
CA ALA A 45 14.70 3.47 -3.70
C ALA A 45 14.37 1.97 -3.63
N PRO A 46 14.29 1.35 -2.45
CA PRO A 46 14.03 -0.08 -2.38
C PRO A 46 12.62 -0.45 -2.85
N VAL A 47 11.67 0.47 -2.73
CA VAL A 47 10.27 0.26 -3.09
C VAL A 47 9.68 1.52 -3.74
N LEU A 48 8.93 1.34 -4.82
CA LEU A 48 8.09 2.37 -5.44
C LEU A 48 6.61 1.99 -5.29
N PHE A 49 5.77 2.98 -4.93
CA PHE A 49 4.33 2.80 -4.74
C PHE A 49 3.56 3.26 -5.97
N ALA A 50 3.34 2.36 -6.93
CA ALA A 50 2.61 2.63 -8.16
C ALA A 50 1.10 2.79 -7.92
N ALA A 51 0.47 3.74 -8.61
CA ALA A 51 -0.97 4.00 -8.50
C ALA A 51 -1.46 4.11 -7.03
N GLY A 52 -0.63 4.65 -6.13
CA GLY A 52 -1.01 4.97 -4.75
C GLY A 52 -1.72 6.32 -4.67
N GLY A 53 -1.83 6.91 -3.45
CA GLY A 53 -2.45 8.23 -3.26
C GLY A 53 -1.81 9.31 -4.12
N THR A 54 -0.49 9.44 -4.10
CA THR A 54 0.27 10.37 -4.97
C THR A 54 0.12 10.03 -6.46
N GLY A 55 -0.06 8.75 -6.78
CA GLY A 55 -0.29 8.27 -8.15
C GLY A 55 -1.76 8.35 -8.60
N GLU A 56 -2.58 9.17 -7.95
CA GLU A 56 -3.97 9.45 -8.35
C GLU A 56 -4.93 8.25 -8.25
N PHE A 57 -4.71 7.32 -7.31
CA PHE A 57 -5.49 6.09 -7.19
C PHE A 57 -7.00 6.28 -7.35
N PHE A 58 -7.58 7.26 -6.63
CA PHE A 58 -9.03 7.49 -6.65
C PHE A 58 -9.55 8.20 -7.91
N SER A 59 -8.65 8.71 -8.76
CA SER A 59 -8.96 9.29 -10.08
C SER A 59 -8.88 8.25 -11.20
N LEU A 60 -8.30 7.07 -10.92
CA LEU A 60 -8.14 5.97 -11.86
C LEU A 60 -9.35 5.06 -11.89
N LYS A 61 -9.65 4.49 -13.07
CA LYS A 61 -10.53 3.34 -13.15
C LYS A 61 -9.81 2.09 -12.65
N PRO A 62 -10.50 1.15 -12.00
CA PRO A 62 -9.89 -0.09 -11.51
C PRO A 62 -9.15 -0.90 -12.59
N ASP A 63 -9.61 -0.86 -13.84
CA ASP A 63 -8.99 -1.55 -14.97
C ASP A 63 -7.72 -0.87 -15.52
N GLU A 64 -7.46 0.40 -15.18
CA GLU A 64 -6.22 1.10 -15.53
C GLU A 64 -5.06 0.70 -14.60
N ILE A 65 -5.34 0.38 -13.34
CA ILE A 65 -4.33 0.14 -12.30
C ILE A 65 -3.33 -0.98 -12.69
N PRO A 66 -3.77 -2.16 -13.18
CA PRO A 66 -2.83 -3.21 -13.58
C PRO A 66 -1.88 -2.80 -14.71
N GLY A 67 -2.35 -1.95 -15.64
CA GLY A 67 -1.52 -1.40 -16.72
C GLY A 67 -0.41 -0.49 -16.20
N ILE A 68 -0.73 0.37 -15.22
CA ILE A 68 0.24 1.26 -14.55
C ILE A 68 1.28 0.45 -13.79
N VAL A 69 0.84 -0.56 -13.01
CA VAL A 69 1.73 -1.44 -12.25
C VAL A 69 2.66 -2.22 -13.18
N ARG A 70 2.14 -2.75 -14.29
CA ARG A 70 2.97 -3.44 -15.30
C ARG A 70 4.02 -2.49 -15.89
N ALA A 71 3.62 -1.28 -16.28
CA ALA A 71 4.56 -0.30 -16.83
C ALA A 71 5.68 0.05 -15.83
N ALA A 72 5.38 0.09 -14.52
CA ALA A 72 6.39 0.26 -13.48
C ALA A 72 7.32 -0.96 -13.39
N LYS A 73 6.77 -2.17 -13.36
CA LYS A 73 7.55 -3.42 -13.28
C LYS A 73 8.49 -3.61 -14.47
N ASP A 74 8.07 -3.20 -15.67
CA ASP A 74 8.86 -3.36 -16.90
C ASP A 74 10.22 -2.64 -16.83
N VAL A 75 10.34 -1.57 -16.01
CA VAL A 75 11.51 -0.69 -15.97
C VAL A 75 12.14 -0.53 -14.57
N SER A 76 11.54 -1.11 -13.53
CA SER A 76 12.00 -0.92 -12.16
C SER A 76 13.26 -1.73 -11.79
N GLY A 77 13.69 -2.67 -12.63
CA GLY A 77 14.80 -3.58 -12.32
C GLY A 77 14.53 -4.36 -11.03
N ASP A 78 15.47 -4.27 -10.08
CA ASP A 78 15.37 -4.94 -8.77
C ASP A 78 14.50 -4.18 -7.75
N THR A 79 14.07 -2.94 -8.07
CA THR A 79 13.19 -2.14 -7.21
C THR A 79 11.80 -2.77 -7.11
N ALA A 80 11.35 -3.02 -5.89
CA ALA A 80 10.03 -3.60 -5.66
C ALA A 80 8.91 -2.61 -6.01
N ILE A 81 7.80 -3.13 -6.53
CA ILE A 81 6.60 -2.33 -6.85
C ILE A 81 5.45 -2.75 -5.94
N VAL A 82 4.98 -1.80 -5.13
CA VAL A 82 3.77 -1.91 -4.33
C VAL A 82 2.65 -1.13 -5.03
N SER A 83 1.51 -1.77 -5.26
CA SER A 83 0.35 -1.14 -5.91
C SER A 83 -0.58 -0.48 -4.90
N GLY A 84 -1.21 0.62 -5.26
CA GLY A 84 -2.44 1.06 -4.60
C GLY A 84 -3.53 0.00 -4.74
N CYS A 85 -4.34 -0.16 -3.70
CA CYS A 85 -5.53 -1.01 -3.64
C CYS A 85 -6.56 -0.33 -2.73
N GLY A 86 -7.85 -0.43 -3.00
CA GLY A 86 -8.84 0.27 -2.17
C GLY A 86 -10.27 0.06 -2.66
N TYR A 87 -11.14 1.00 -2.30
CA TYR A 87 -12.60 0.92 -2.52
C TYR A 87 -13.30 -0.12 -1.63
N GLY A 88 -14.52 -0.53 -1.99
CA GLY A 88 -15.25 -1.59 -1.30
C GLY A 88 -14.60 -2.96 -1.46
N THR A 89 -14.96 -3.90 -0.59
CA THR A 89 -14.26 -5.18 -0.42
C THR A 89 -14.08 -5.98 -1.71
N GLU A 90 -15.13 -6.15 -2.50
CA GLU A 90 -15.05 -6.96 -3.73
C GLU A 90 -14.16 -6.30 -4.78
N MET A 91 -14.30 -4.97 -4.95
CA MET A 91 -13.44 -4.22 -5.88
C MET A 91 -11.97 -4.25 -5.44
N ALA A 92 -11.70 -4.13 -4.14
CA ALA A 92 -10.36 -4.23 -3.60
C ALA A 92 -9.75 -5.63 -3.83
N VAL A 93 -10.54 -6.70 -3.68
CA VAL A 93 -10.13 -8.07 -4.01
C VAL A 93 -9.78 -8.21 -5.50
N ASP A 94 -10.61 -7.67 -6.38
CA ASP A 94 -10.38 -7.73 -7.83
C ASP A 94 -9.12 -6.95 -8.23
N ILE A 95 -8.92 -5.74 -7.67
CA ILE A 95 -7.70 -4.95 -7.88
C ILE A 95 -6.49 -5.73 -7.36
N ALA A 96 -6.51 -6.23 -6.12
CA ALA A 96 -5.41 -6.95 -5.51
C ALA A 96 -4.96 -8.15 -6.37
N ARG A 97 -5.91 -8.97 -6.80
CA ARG A 97 -5.65 -10.10 -7.71
C ARG A 97 -5.12 -9.69 -9.07
N SER A 98 -5.63 -8.59 -9.62
CA SER A 98 -5.20 -8.12 -10.93
C SER A 98 -3.77 -7.58 -10.92
N VAL A 99 -3.39 -6.85 -9.85
CA VAL A 99 -2.02 -6.34 -9.72
C VAL A 99 -1.02 -7.43 -9.35
N GLU A 100 -1.41 -8.42 -8.55
CA GLU A 100 -0.59 -9.61 -8.31
C GLU A 100 -0.26 -10.35 -9.62
N ARG A 101 -1.27 -10.57 -10.48
CA ARG A 101 -1.08 -11.22 -11.80
C ARG A 101 -0.11 -10.48 -12.71
N VAL A 102 0.00 -9.17 -12.59
CA VAL A 102 0.94 -8.37 -13.39
C VAL A 102 2.30 -8.17 -12.72
N GLY A 103 2.51 -8.79 -11.54
CA GLY A 103 3.81 -8.87 -10.89
C GLY A 103 4.07 -7.82 -9.81
N ALA A 104 3.03 -7.21 -9.23
CA ALA A 104 3.20 -6.41 -8.02
C ALA A 104 3.83 -7.25 -6.90
N ASP A 105 4.72 -6.65 -6.11
CA ASP A 105 5.37 -7.31 -4.97
C ASP A 105 4.55 -7.17 -3.68
N GLY A 106 3.63 -6.19 -3.64
CA GLY A 106 2.73 -5.95 -2.53
C GLY A 106 1.62 -4.96 -2.90
N ILE A 107 0.71 -4.73 -1.95
CA ILE A 107 -0.34 -3.70 -2.06
C ILE A 107 -0.34 -2.79 -0.83
N LEU A 108 -0.64 -1.50 -1.06
CA LEU A 108 -1.01 -0.53 -0.04
C LEU A 108 -2.53 -0.42 -0.06
N LEU A 109 -3.18 -0.94 0.97
CA LEU A 109 -4.63 -0.90 1.10
C LEU A 109 -5.06 0.47 1.63
N LEU A 110 -5.55 1.30 0.72
CA LEU A 110 -6.12 2.63 0.96
C LEU A 110 -7.51 2.50 1.61
N PRO A 111 -8.00 3.54 2.30
CA PRO A 111 -9.33 3.54 2.87
C PRO A 111 -10.44 3.21 1.87
N HIS A 112 -11.49 2.57 2.35
CA HIS A 112 -12.73 2.42 1.61
C HIS A 112 -13.48 3.77 1.50
N TYR A 113 -14.55 3.82 0.69
CA TYR A 113 -15.21 5.08 0.35
C TYR A 113 -16.25 5.50 1.41
N LEU A 114 -16.10 6.68 1.98
CA LEU A 114 -17.04 7.49 2.79
C LEU A 114 -17.72 6.85 4.01
N ILE A 115 -17.82 5.54 4.16
CA ILE A 115 -18.62 4.89 5.19
C ILE A 115 -17.77 4.61 6.42
N ASP A 116 -18.15 5.12 7.58
CA ASP A 116 -17.60 4.68 8.86
C ASP A 116 -18.02 3.23 9.12
N ALA A 117 -17.04 2.38 9.36
CA ALA A 117 -17.27 0.98 9.64
C ALA A 117 -16.85 0.63 11.08
N PRO A 118 -17.60 -0.25 11.77
CA PRO A 118 -17.16 -0.79 13.04
C PRO A 118 -15.91 -1.64 12.86
N GLN A 119 -15.13 -1.85 13.93
CA GLN A 119 -13.87 -2.61 13.88
C GLN A 119 -14.05 -4.02 13.30
N GLU A 120 -15.16 -4.69 13.54
CA GLU A 120 -15.47 -6.00 12.93
C GLU A 120 -15.68 -5.90 11.41
N GLY A 121 -16.24 -4.81 10.92
CA GLY A 121 -16.37 -4.54 9.48
C GLY A 121 -14.99 -4.33 8.83
N LEU A 122 -14.13 -3.52 9.46
CA LEU A 122 -12.75 -3.29 9.01
C LEU A 122 -11.93 -4.59 9.05
N TYR A 123 -12.08 -5.37 10.12
CA TYR A 123 -11.45 -6.68 10.24
C TYR A 123 -11.86 -7.62 9.08
N ALA A 124 -13.16 -7.77 8.84
CA ALA A 124 -13.64 -8.64 7.77
C ALA A 124 -13.18 -8.18 6.38
N HIS A 125 -13.17 -6.86 6.14
CA HIS A 125 -12.70 -6.24 4.90
C HIS A 125 -11.22 -6.56 4.64
N VAL A 126 -10.33 -6.23 5.59
CA VAL A 126 -8.89 -6.44 5.45
C VAL A 126 -8.56 -7.92 5.34
N LYS A 127 -9.15 -8.77 6.19
CA LYS A 127 -8.96 -10.22 6.16
C LYS A 127 -9.28 -10.80 4.78
N LYS A 128 -10.43 -10.45 4.22
CA LYS A 128 -10.85 -10.96 2.90
C LYS A 128 -9.85 -10.58 1.80
N ILE A 129 -9.32 -9.35 1.84
CA ILE A 129 -8.32 -8.88 0.88
C ILE A 129 -7.00 -9.64 1.07
N CYS A 130 -6.49 -9.74 2.30
CA CYS A 130 -5.27 -10.49 2.61
C CYS A 130 -5.37 -11.94 2.12
N GLN A 131 -6.51 -12.62 2.35
CA GLN A 131 -6.74 -14.00 1.94
C GLN A 131 -6.94 -14.18 0.43
N SER A 132 -7.10 -13.10 -0.33
CA SER A 132 -7.32 -13.16 -1.78
C SER A 132 -6.04 -13.20 -2.60
N VAL A 133 -4.88 -12.89 -2.01
CA VAL A 133 -3.56 -12.78 -2.66
C VAL A 133 -2.44 -13.38 -1.80
N GLY A 134 -1.34 -13.74 -2.44
CA GLY A 134 -0.13 -14.22 -1.77
C GLY A 134 0.94 -13.16 -1.53
N ILE A 135 0.80 -11.98 -2.13
CA ILE A 135 1.73 -10.86 -1.99
C ILE A 135 1.53 -10.10 -0.67
N GLY A 136 2.51 -9.28 -0.29
CA GLY A 136 2.47 -8.50 0.94
C GLY A 136 1.36 -7.44 0.94
N VAL A 137 0.66 -7.31 2.07
CA VAL A 137 -0.39 -6.30 2.28
C VAL A 137 0.07 -5.32 3.35
N MET A 138 0.02 -4.03 3.05
CA MET A 138 0.19 -2.94 4.00
C MET A 138 -1.14 -2.20 4.15
N VAL A 139 -1.65 -2.07 5.37
CA VAL A 139 -2.84 -1.26 5.64
C VAL A 139 -2.47 0.21 5.82
N TYR A 140 -3.32 1.11 5.32
CA TYR A 140 -3.18 2.54 5.53
C TYR A 140 -4.27 3.04 6.47
N ASN A 141 -3.92 3.22 7.74
CA ASN A 141 -4.79 3.79 8.76
C ASN A 141 -4.98 5.28 8.48
N ARG A 142 -6.14 5.64 7.98
CA ARG A 142 -6.48 7.00 7.64
C ARG A 142 -8.00 7.18 7.51
N ASP A 143 -8.47 8.38 7.79
CA ASP A 143 -9.87 8.81 7.61
C ASP A 143 -10.85 7.80 8.27
N ASN A 144 -11.72 7.15 7.50
CA ASN A 144 -12.72 6.19 7.96
C ASN A 144 -12.21 4.73 8.08
N ALA A 145 -10.94 4.46 7.78
CA ALA A 145 -10.33 3.13 7.84
C ALA A 145 -9.28 3.04 8.97
N VAL A 146 -9.66 3.39 10.19
CA VAL A 146 -8.76 3.37 11.35
C VAL A 146 -8.93 2.09 12.14
N LEU A 147 -7.97 1.16 11.96
CA LEU A 147 -7.85 -0.07 12.75
C LEU A 147 -7.28 0.25 14.13
N GLN A 148 -7.93 -0.27 15.16
CA GLN A 148 -7.40 -0.25 16.52
C GLN A 148 -6.36 -1.37 16.71
N ALA A 149 -5.49 -1.23 17.72
CA ALA A 149 -4.40 -2.18 17.96
C ALA A 149 -4.86 -3.62 18.14
N ASP A 150 -6.00 -3.85 18.82
CA ASP A 150 -6.56 -5.20 19.02
C ASP A 150 -7.08 -5.81 17.72
N THR A 151 -7.74 -5.02 16.89
CA THR A 151 -8.21 -5.46 15.56
C THR A 151 -7.04 -5.82 14.66
N LEU A 152 -6.00 -5.00 14.69
CA LEU A 152 -4.78 -5.24 13.90
C LEU A 152 -4.05 -6.51 14.36
N ALA A 153 -3.97 -6.76 15.68
CA ALA A 153 -3.38 -7.98 16.23
C ALA A 153 -4.11 -9.24 15.73
N ARG A 154 -5.44 -9.26 15.83
CA ARG A 154 -6.27 -10.36 15.31
C ARG A 154 -6.05 -10.60 13.81
N LEU A 155 -5.91 -9.53 13.03
CA LEU A 155 -5.59 -9.64 11.60
C LEU A 155 -4.23 -10.27 11.37
N CYS A 156 -3.22 -9.88 12.14
CA CYS A 156 -1.86 -10.43 12.01
C CYS A 156 -1.77 -11.91 12.37
N ASP A 157 -2.61 -12.39 13.30
CA ASP A 157 -2.69 -13.81 13.66
C ASP A 157 -3.25 -14.67 12.49
N GLU A 158 -4.16 -14.11 11.70
CA GLU A 158 -4.88 -14.84 10.64
C GLU A 158 -4.37 -14.53 9.22
N CYS A 159 -3.60 -13.46 9.05
CA CYS A 159 -3.12 -12.98 7.76
C CYS A 159 -1.58 -12.85 7.78
N PRO A 160 -0.84 -13.94 7.51
CA PRO A 160 0.62 -13.90 7.55
C PRO A 160 1.22 -12.93 6.53
N ASN A 161 0.51 -12.63 5.44
CA ASN A 161 0.90 -11.66 4.43
C ASN A 161 0.51 -10.20 4.75
N LEU A 162 -0.14 -9.91 5.88
CA LEU A 162 -0.28 -8.56 6.39
C LEU A 162 1.06 -8.15 7.01
N ILE A 163 1.84 -7.35 6.30
CA ILE A 163 3.25 -7.08 6.60
C ILE A 163 3.54 -5.64 7.04
N GLY A 164 2.60 -4.73 6.88
CA GLY A 164 2.87 -3.33 7.15
C GLY A 164 1.65 -2.55 7.63
N PHE A 165 1.97 -1.51 8.40
CA PHE A 165 1.04 -0.52 8.91
C PHE A 165 1.53 0.87 8.54
N LYS A 166 0.74 1.61 7.78
CA LYS A 166 0.98 3.02 7.49
C LYS A 166 0.03 3.88 8.30
N ASP A 167 0.57 4.75 9.16
CA ASP A 167 -0.23 5.74 9.85
C ASP A 167 -0.48 6.98 8.98
N GLY A 168 -1.71 7.43 8.93
CA GLY A 168 -2.14 8.68 8.31
C GLY A 168 -3.07 9.48 9.21
N THR A 169 -3.21 9.05 10.48
CA THR A 169 -4.05 9.74 11.46
C THR A 169 -3.29 10.83 12.21
N GLY A 170 -1.99 10.62 12.45
CA GLY A 170 -1.18 11.45 13.34
C GLY A 170 -1.51 11.25 14.82
N ASP A 171 -2.28 10.20 15.17
CA ASP A 171 -2.59 9.85 16.55
C ASP A 171 -1.42 9.08 17.18
N ILE A 172 -0.54 9.80 17.88
CA ILE A 172 0.63 9.23 18.56
C ILE A 172 0.21 8.16 19.59
N GLY A 173 -0.92 8.34 20.27
CA GLY A 173 -1.43 7.36 21.24
C GLY A 173 -1.75 6.03 20.56
N LEU A 174 -2.41 6.06 19.41
CA LEU A 174 -2.72 4.87 18.64
C LEU A 174 -1.43 4.22 18.08
N VAL A 175 -0.52 5.01 17.52
CA VAL A 175 0.76 4.51 17.00
C VAL A 175 1.53 3.77 18.09
N ARG A 176 1.67 4.36 19.28
CA ARG A 176 2.32 3.71 20.44
C ARG A 176 1.64 2.40 20.86
N GLN A 177 0.31 2.35 20.89
CA GLN A 177 -0.42 1.12 21.20
C GLN A 177 -0.17 0.03 20.15
N VAL A 178 -0.18 0.40 18.88
CA VAL A 178 0.09 -0.53 17.77
C VAL A 178 1.53 -1.04 17.84
N THR A 179 2.54 -0.16 17.93
CA THR A 179 3.95 -0.56 17.97
C THR A 179 4.29 -1.39 19.21
N ALA A 180 3.76 -1.02 20.40
CA ALA A 180 3.96 -1.79 21.61
C ALA A 180 3.33 -3.20 21.53
N LYS A 181 2.20 -3.34 20.84
CA LYS A 181 1.49 -4.62 20.71
C LYS A 181 2.07 -5.51 19.63
N MET A 182 2.48 -4.92 18.51
CA MET A 182 2.90 -5.66 17.32
C MET A 182 4.41 -5.85 17.20
N GLY A 183 5.23 -5.02 17.88
CA GLY A 183 6.68 -5.10 17.80
C GLY A 183 7.17 -5.20 16.36
N ASP A 184 8.04 -6.17 16.08
CA ASP A 184 8.63 -6.41 14.76
C ASP A 184 7.72 -7.20 13.80
N ARG A 185 6.47 -7.50 14.21
CA ARG A 185 5.53 -8.25 13.35
C ARG A 185 5.18 -7.49 12.08
N LEU A 186 5.15 -6.15 12.16
CA LEU A 186 4.84 -5.26 11.03
C LEU A 186 5.99 -4.32 10.72
N MET A 187 6.04 -3.85 9.48
CA MET A 187 6.78 -2.65 9.11
C MET A 187 5.89 -1.43 9.31
N TYR A 188 6.47 -0.34 9.80
CA TYR A 188 5.75 0.91 10.11
C TYR A 188 6.17 2.03 9.16
N LEU A 189 5.20 2.78 8.68
CA LEU A 189 5.39 3.94 7.81
C LEU A 189 4.54 5.10 8.29
N GLY A 190 5.16 6.26 8.53
CA GLY A 190 4.44 7.52 8.79
C GLY A 190 3.91 8.12 7.50
N GLY A 191 2.61 8.38 7.45
CA GLY A 191 1.96 9.12 6.37
C GLY A 191 1.72 10.58 6.71
N MET A 192 1.87 10.94 8.00
CA MET A 192 1.77 12.30 8.54
C MET A 192 3.04 12.57 9.35
N PRO A 193 4.15 13.00 8.69
CA PRO A 193 5.42 13.19 9.38
C PRO A 193 5.34 14.39 10.31
N THR A 194 5.28 14.12 11.61
CA THR A 194 5.48 15.11 12.67
C THR A 194 6.76 14.83 13.42
N ALA A 195 7.34 15.86 14.06
CA ALA A 195 8.56 15.69 14.84
C ALA A 195 8.39 14.65 15.96
N GLU A 196 7.21 14.58 16.55
CA GLU A 196 6.85 13.65 17.60
C GLU A 196 6.86 12.18 17.12
N LEU A 197 6.37 11.92 15.90
CA LEU A 197 6.39 10.56 15.32
C LEU A 197 7.78 10.08 14.94
N PHE A 198 8.71 10.99 14.67
CA PHE A 198 10.11 10.64 14.37
C PHE A 198 10.97 10.48 15.63
N ALA A 199 10.50 10.95 16.79
CA ALA A 199 11.21 10.85 18.06
C ALA A 199 10.92 9.52 18.81
N GLU A 200 10.00 8.73 18.34
CA GLU A 200 9.56 7.42 18.88
C GLU A 200 10.21 6.27 18.10
#